data_281194d6e678f9d2750721dd3597f89d
#
_entry.id   281194d6e678f9d2750721dd3597f89d
#
_cell.length_a   1.000
_cell.length_b   1.000
_cell.length_c   1.000
_cell.angle_alpha   90.00
_cell.angle_beta   90.00
_cell.angle_gamma   90.00
#
_symmetry.space_group_name_H-M   'P 1'
#
loop_
_entity.id
_entity.type
_entity.pdbx_description
1 polymer ?
#
loop_
_entity_poly.entity_id
_entity_poly.type
_entity_poly.pdbx_seq_one_letter_code
_entity_poly.pdbx_strand_id
1 'polypeptide(L)'
;MERFDIINDLIVKYNYKKYLEIGVRNPDECFNKINCEVKHSVDPGIEVALPHFNMENKVTYQYTSDTFFKLLENKGLDLPTTYKWDIIFIDGLHISNQVERDIMNSLNHLSENGVVVLHDCNPPELWFAREDFIVDGEAHAWNGTVWKSIYKLRATRPDLFVCTVDTDFGIGIVKRGQQECCEFDNSFYEYRVFEQNRKEHLNLISIDEYMKIFGYEKN
;
A
#
# COMPACT_ATOMS: atom_id res chain seq x y z
N MET A 1 4.98 5.32 15.23
CA MET A 1 4.33 5.92 14.04
C MET A 1 3.52 4.86 13.36
N GLU A 2 2.25 5.10 13.14
CA GLU A 2 1.36 4.17 12.46
C GLU A 2 1.16 4.61 11.01
N ARG A 3 0.57 3.75 10.16
CA ARG A 3 0.28 4.05 8.74
C ARG A 3 -0.42 5.39 8.51
N PHE A 4 -1.43 5.68 9.32
CA PHE A 4 -2.18 6.93 9.21
C PHE A 4 -1.37 8.18 9.58
N ASP A 5 -0.36 8.07 10.44
CA ASP A 5 0.55 9.18 10.76
C ASP A 5 1.40 9.53 9.54
N ILE A 6 2.00 8.51 8.88
CA ILE A 6 2.82 8.67 7.68
C ILE A 6 1.97 9.26 6.54
N ILE A 7 0.75 8.76 6.33
CA ILE A 7 -0.16 9.27 5.28
C ILE A 7 -0.50 10.74 5.55
N ASN A 8 -0.85 11.10 6.78
CA ASN A 8 -1.18 12.47 7.15
C ASN A 8 0.04 13.42 7.03
N ASP A 9 1.23 12.96 7.41
CA ASP A 9 2.47 13.74 7.24
C ASP A 9 2.73 14.05 5.75
N LEU A 10 2.58 13.05 4.87
CA LEU A 10 2.73 13.24 3.43
C LEU A 10 1.67 14.19 2.86
N ILE A 11 0.40 14.08 3.33
CA ILE A 11 -0.68 14.98 2.93
C ILE A 11 -0.34 16.42 3.30
N VAL A 12 0.11 16.65 4.51
CA VAL A 12 0.49 18.01 4.98
C VAL A 12 1.69 18.54 4.22
N LYS A 13 2.77 17.74 4.12
CA LYS A 13 4.03 18.16 3.47
C LYS A 13 3.84 18.55 2.01
N TYR A 14 3.09 17.75 1.27
CA TYR A 14 2.90 17.96 -0.18
C TYR A 14 1.60 18.67 -0.53
N ASN A 15 0.81 19.08 0.48
CA ASN A 15 -0.49 19.72 0.32
C ASN A 15 -1.45 18.89 -0.56
N TYR A 16 -1.46 17.57 -0.36
CA TYR A 16 -2.34 16.66 -1.08
C TYR A 16 -3.80 16.88 -0.71
N LYS A 17 -4.69 16.75 -1.69
CA LYS A 17 -6.12 17.03 -1.54
C LYS A 17 -7.02 15.83 -1.79
N LYS A 18 -6.50 14.79 -2.46
CA LYS A 18 -7.29 13.65 -2.93
C LYS A 18 -6.63 12.36 -2.48
N TYR A 19 -7.33 11.63 -1.64
CA TYR A 19 -6.92 10.36 -1.07
C TYR A 19 -7.79 9.21 -1.59
N LEU A 20 -7.17 8.07 -1.88
CA LEU A 20 -7.84 6.80 -2.14
C LEU A 20 -7.28 5.74 -1.20
N GLU A 21 -8.16 4.94 -0.59
CA GLU A 21 -7.81 3.74 0.16
C GLU A 21 -8.34 2.49 -0.54
N ILE A 22 -7.47 1.52 -0.80
CA ILE A 22 -7.79 0.21 -1.37
C ILE A 22 -7.62 -0.83 -0.27
N GLY A 23 -8.73 -1.47 0.12
CA GLY A 23 -8.79 -2.33 1.29
C GLY A 23 -9.03 -1.51 2.57
N VAL A 24 -10.25 -1.54 3.07
CA VAL A 24 -10.66 -0.70 4.21
C VAL A 24 -10.94 -1.55 5.44
N ARG A 25 -11.52 -2.72 5.26
CA ARG A 25 -11.99 -3.61 6.32
C ARG A 25 -12.79 -2.84 7.41
N ASN A 26 -12.10 -2.19 8.33
CA ASN A 26 -12.69 -1.30 9.34
C ASN A 26 -12.20 0.14 9.13
N PRO A 27 -13.07 1.08 8.70
CA PRO A 27 -12.64 2.46 8.41
C PRO A 27 -12.08 3.20 9.63
N ASP A 28 -12.37 2.76 10.85
CA ASP A 28 -11.83 3.39 12.07
C ASP A 28 -10.36 3.01 12.33
N GLU A 29 -9.83 2.01 11.63
CA GLU A 29 -8.42 1.61 11.74
C GLU A 29 -7.50 2.57 10.98
N CYS A 30 -7.92 3.06 9.79
CA CYS A 30 -7.13 3.99 8.98
C CYS A 30 -7.99 5.10 8.36
N PHE A 31 -8.94 4.77 7.48
CA PHE A 31 -9.66 5.72 6.62
C PHE A 31 -10.22 6.95 7.36
N ASN A 32 -10.86 6.74 8.52
CA ASN A 32 -11.46 7.83 9.30
C ASN A 32 -10.42 8.73 9.99
N LYS A 33 -9.17 8.25 10.15
CA LYS A 33 -8.07 9.01 10.74
C LYS A 33 -7.32 9.89 9.72
N ILE A 34 -7.62 9.74 8.42
CA ILE A 34 -6.96 10.49 7.37
C ILE A 34 -7.60 11.86 7.20
N ASN A 35 -6.76 12.91 7.27
CA ASN A 35 -7.14 14.32 7.10
C ASN A 35 -6.88 14.78 5.66
N CYS A 36 -7.79 14.47 4.75
CA CYS A 36 -7.73 14.87 3.35
C CYS A 36 -9.06 15.48 2.91
N GLU A 37 -9.01 16.45 2.00
CA GLU A 37 -10.19 17.20 1.54
C GLU A 37 -11.19 16.30 0.80
N VAL A 38 -10.69 15.44 -0.09
CA VAL A 38 -11.48 14.45 -0.82
C VAL A 38 -10.95 13.07 -0.49
N LYS A 39 -11.82 12.20 0.00
CA LYS A 39 -11.46 10.82 0.34
C LYS A 39 -12.38 9.85 -0.36
N HIS A 40 -11.80 8.86 -1.02
CA HIS A 40 -12.49 7.71 -1.59
C HIS A 40 -11.93 6.42 -1.00
N SER A 41 -12.76 5.39 -0.95
CA SER A 41 -12.40 4.07 -0.43
C SER A 41 -12.98 2.98 -1.32
N VAL A 42 -12.22 1.92 -1.49
CA VAL A 42 -12.58 0.76 -2.31
C VAL A 42 -12.37 -0.50 -1.49
N ASP A 43 -13.42 -1.27 -1.29
CA ASP A 43 -13.38 -2.57 -0.62
C ASP A 43 -14.56 -3.43 -1.09
N PRO A 44 -14.39 -4.71 -1.41
CA PRO A 44 -15.50 -5.58 -1.82
C PRO A 44 -16.48 -5.90 -0.68
N GLY A 45 -16.13 -5.61 0.57
CA GLY A 45 -16.94 -5.95 1.74
C GLY A 45 -16.93 -7.45 2.06
N ILE A 46 -15.93 -8.18 1.56
CA ILE A 46 -15.78 -9.62 1.78
C ILE A 46 -14.69 -9.82 2.83
N GLU A 47 -15.10 -10.07 4.06
CA GLU A 47 -14.18 -10.42 5.13
C GLU A 47 -14.52 -11.85 5.60
N VAL A 48 -13.75 -12.81 5.14
CA VAL A 48 -14.00 -14.25 5.38
C VAL A 48 -13.85 -14.60 6.87
N ALA A 49 -12.98 -13.89 7.57
CA ALA A 49 -12.69 -14.15 8.98
C ALA A 49 -13.67 -13.48 9.95
N LEU A 50 -14.43 -12.50 9.47
CA LEU A 50 -15.34 -11.70 10.29
C LEU A 50 -16.74 -11.65 9.64
N PRO A 51 -17.49 -12.77 9.60
CA PRO A 51 -18.75 -12.89 8.85
C PRO A 51 -19.87 -11.96 9.35
N HIS A 52 -19.73 -11.38 10.54
CA HIS A 52 -20.65 -10.39 11.09
C HIS A 52 -20.18 -8.94 10.84
N PHE A 53 -19.04 -8.73 10.18
CA PHE A 53 -18.54 -7.42 9.82
C PHE A 53 -19.23 -6.97 8.53
N ASN A 54 -20.15 -6.03 8.66
CA ASN A 54 -20.90 -5.48 7.53
C ASN A 54 -20.22 -4.18 7.05
N MET A 55 -19.63 -4.22 5.87
CA MET A 55 -18.99 -3.08 5.20
C MET A 55 -19.99 -2.22 4.40
N GLU A 56 -21.24 -2.67 4.24
CA GLU A 56 -22.26 -1.94 3.49
C GLU A 56 -22.41 -0.50 4.03
N ASN A 57 -22.35 0.46 3.13
CA ASN A 57 -22.39 1.90 3.43
C ASN A 57 -21.18 2.47 4.18
N LYS A 58 -20.08 1.70 4.40
CA LYS A 58 -18.87 2.19 5.05
C LYS A 58 -17.76 2.57 4.08
N VAL A 59 -17.90 2.23 2.81
CA VAL A 59 -16.93 2.52 1.76
C VAL A 59 -17.58 3.30 0.61
N THR A 60 -16.78 4.08 -0.12
CA THR A 60 -17.27 4.86 -1.26
C THR A 60 -17.67 3.95 -2.43
N TYR A 61 -16.84 2.94 -2.71
CA TYR A 61 -17.04 2.00 -3.80
C TYR A 61 -16.90 0.56 -3.32
N GLN A 62 -18.00 -0.18 -3.28
CA GLN A 62 -18.00 -1.58 -2.84
C GLN A 62 -17.68 -2.53 -4.00
N TYR A 63 -16.41 -2.53 -4.40
CA TYR A 63 -15.87 -3.35 -5.48
C TYR A 63 -14.50 -3.91 -5.10
N THR A 64 -14.06 -4.97 -5.78
CA THR A 64 -12.63 -5.30 -5.82
C THR A 64 -11.87 -4.16 -6.52
N SER A 65 -10.60 -3.97 -6.20
CA SER A 65 -9.76 -2.94 -6.84
C SER A 65 -9.71 -3.11 -8.37
N ASP A 66 -9.58 -4.34 -8.87
CA ASP A 66 -9.61 -4.66 -10.30
C ASP A 66 -10.93 -4.20 -10.97
N THR A 67 -12.07 -4.47 -10.32
CA THR A 67 -13.37 -4.04 -10.82
C THR A 67 -13.52 -2.53 -10.78
N PHE A 68 -13.08 -1.89 -9.69
CA PHE A 68 -13.12 -0.45 -9.52
C PHE A 68 -12.36 0.28 -10.64
N PHE A 69 -11.09 -0.07 -10.87
CA PHE A 69 -10.29 0.56 -11.92
C PHE A 69 -10.84 0.30 -13.32
N LYS A 70 -11.32 -0.92 -13.58
CA LYS A 70 -12.01 -1.25 -14.84
C LYS A 70 -13.26 -0.40 -15.07
N LEU A 71 -14.07 -0.19 -14.04
CA LEU A 71 -15.25 0.67 -14.14
C LEU A 71 -14.86 2.14 -14.37
N LEU A 72 -13.83 2.63 -13.67
CA LEU A 72 -13.30 3.99 -13.85
C LEU A 72 -12.87 4.23 -15.31
N GLU A 73 -12.10 3.32 -15.89
CA GLU A 73 -11.63 3.40 -17.27
C GLU A 73 -12.77 3.35 -18.30
N ASN A 74 -13.85 2.62 -18.00
CA ASN A 74 -15.00 2.43 -18.88
C ASN A 74 -16.18 3.38 -18.58
N LYS A 75 -15.96 4.46 -17.82
CA LYS A 75 -17.01 5.43 -17.43
C LYS A 75 -18.17 4.80 -16.66
N GLY A 76 -17.90 3.74 -15.93
CA GLY A 76 -18.89 3.04 -15.09
C GLY A 76 -19.04 3.63 -13.69
N LEU A 77 -18.27 4.68 -13.36
CA LEU A 77 -18.34 5.40 -12.09
C LEU A 77 -18.75 6.85 -12.34
N ASP A 78 -19.13 7.55 -11.29
CA ASP A 78 -19.40 8.99 -11.24
C ASP A 78 -18.13 9.87 -11.28
N LEU A 79 -16.98 9.27 -11.55
CA LEU A 79 -15.70 9.93 -11.72
C LEU A 79 -15.28 9.97 -13.20
N PRO A 80 -14.61 11.04 -13.67
CA PRO A 80 -14.04 11.05 -15.01
C PRO A 80 -12.89 10.03 -15.13
N THR A 81 -12.75 9.42 -16.31
CA THR A 81 -11.69 8.42 -16.58
C THR A 81 -10.26 8.94 -16.35
N THR A 82 -10.09 10.25 -16.41
CA THR A 82 -8.83 10.97 -16.16
C THR A 82 -8.63 11.35 -14.70
N TYR A 83 -9.53 10.91 -13.80
CA TYR A 83 -9.41 11.27 -12.38
C TYR A 83 -8.09 10.77 -11.80
N LYS A 84 -7.47 11.63 -11.01
CA LYS A 84 -6.19 11.34 -10.34
C LYS A 84 -6.32 11.61 -8.84
N TRP A 85 -5.66 10.76 -8.06
CA TRP A 85 -5.47 10.96 -6.64
C TRP A 85 -4.04 11.45 -6.37
N ASP A 86 -3.85 12.18 -5.29
CA ASP A 86 -2.53 12.66 -4.88
C ASP A 86 -1.82 11.62 -4.02
N ILE A 87 -2.57 10.88 -3.22
CA ILE A 87 -2.08 9.81 -2.38
C ILE A 87 -3.03 8.62 -2.44
N ILE A 88 -2.50 7.44 -2.69
CA ILE A 88 -3.25 6.18 -2.76
C ILE A 88 -2.64 5.23 -1.75
N PHE A 89 -3.46 4.71 -0.83
CA PHE A 89 -3.05 3.70 0.15
C PHE A 89 -3.57 2.33 -0.25
N ILE A 90 -2.70 1.32 -0.20
CA ILE A 90 -3.00 -0.08 -0.56
C ILE A 90 -2.81 -0.94 0.69
N ASP A 91 -3.92 -1.48 1.19
CA ASP A 91 -3.99 -2.39 2.34
C ASP A 91 -5.12 -3.43 2.12
N GLY A 92 -5.22 -3.95 0.89
CA GLY A 92 -6.27 -4.86 0.46
C GLY A 92 -5.88 -6.34 0.60
N LEU A 93 -5.93 -7.09 -0.51
CA LEU A 93 -5.49 -8.49 -0.52
C LEU A 93 -3.95 -8.56 -0.53
N HIS A 94 -3.36 -9.15 0.51
CA HIS A 94 -1.92 -9.19 0.73
C HIS A 94 -1.19 -10.27 -0.11
N ILE A 95 -1.67 -10.52 -1.32
CA ILE A 95 -1.05 -11.46 -2.27
C ILE A 95 -0.32 -10.67 -3.35
N SER A 96 0.97 -10.94 -3.56
CA SER A 96 1.85 -10.14 -4.41
C SER A 96 1.28 -9.86 -5.80
N ASN A 97 0.66 -10.85 -6.46
CA ASN A 97 0.05 -10.65 -7.78
C ASN A 97 -1.08 -9.61 -7.77
N GLN A 98 -1.86 -9.51 -6.69
CA GLN A 98 -2.88 -8.47 -6.56
C GLN A 98 -2.24 -7.14 -6.22
N VAL A 99 -1.30 -7.13 -5.28
CA VAL A 99 -0.58 -5.91 -4.88
C VAL A 99 0.14 -5.28 -6.09
N GLU A 100 0.76 -6.07 -6.97
CA GLU A 100 1.37 -5.56 -8.20
C GLU A 100 0.36 -4.88 -9.12
N ARG A 101 -0.84 -5.48 -9.32
CA ARG A 101 -1.91 -4.84 -10.10
C ARG A 101 -2.40 -3.55 -9.46
N ASP A 102 -2.57 -3.56 -8.14
CA ASP A 102 -3.01 -2.38 -7.40
C ASP A 102 -1.99 -1.24 -7.49
N ILE A 103 -0.69 -1.55 -7.39
CA ILE A 103 0.38 -0.57 -7.60
C ILE A 103 0.34 0.00 -9.02
N MET A 104 0.25 -0.85 -10.05
CA MET A 104 0.26 -0.40 -11.44
C MET A 104 -0.97 0.45 -11.78
N ASN A 105 -2.15 0.02 -11.33
CA ASN A 105 -3.39 0.80 -11.48
C ASN A 105 -3.29 2.14 -10.74
N SER A 106 -2.76 2.10 -9.51
CA SER A 106 -2.53 3.32 -8.71
C SER A 106 -1.58 4.29 -9.41
N LEU A 107 -0.44 3.84 -9.92
CA LEU A 107 0.50 4.69 -10.67
C LEU A 107 -0.15 5.32 -11.92
N ASN A 108 -1.05 4.60 -12.60
CA ASN A 108 -1.78 5.12 -13.76
C ASN A 108 -2.78 6.22 -13.37
N HIS A 109 -3.33 6.17 -12.16
CA HIS A 109 -4.31 7.13 -11.63
C HIS A 109 -3.73 8.08 -10.57
N LEU A 110 -2.42 8.12 -10.42
CA LEU A 110 -1.71 9.02 -9.51
C LEU A 110 -1.45 10.37 -10.18
N SER A 111 -1.61 11.47 -9.45
CA SER A 111 -1.15 12.80 -9.89
C SER A 111 0.37 12.81 -10.11
N GLU A 112 0.89 13.81 -10.81
CA GLU A 112 2.30 13.84 -11.24
C GLU A 112 3.27 13.73 -10.05
N ASN A 113 3.00 14.45 -8.97
CA ASN A 113 3.81 14.45 -7.76
C ASN A 113 3.21 13.58 -6.64
N GLY A 114 2.27 12.69 -6.99
CA GLY A 114 1.60 11.85 -6.02
C GLY A 114 2.45 10.70 -5.50
N VAL A 115 1.92 10.01 -4.50
CA VAL A 115 2.58 8.89 -3.84
C VAL A 115 1.61 7.71 -3.64
N VAL A 116 2.10 6.50 -3.79
CA VAL A 116 1.44 5.27 -3.37
C VAL A 116 2.08 4.82 -2.06
N VAL A 117 1.25 4.56 -1.06
CA VAL A 117 1.65 4.03 0.25
C VAL A 117 1.11 2.62 0.36
N LEU A 118 1.88 1.69 0.89
CA LEU A 118 1.49 0.29 1.08
C LEU A 118 1.67 -0.13 2.53
N HIS A 119 0.82 -1.02 2.99
CA HIS A 119 0.96 -1.68 4.29
C HIS A 119 1.62 -3.06 4.15
N ASP A 120 2.05 -3.64 5.28
CA ASP A 120 2.53 -5.02 5.39
C ASP A 120 3.76 -5.38 4.55
N CYS A 121 4.60 -4.37 4.24
CA CYS A 121 5.76 -4.58 3.37
C CYS A 121 6.96 -5.26 4.06
N ASN A 122 6.97 -5.35 5.40
CA ASN A 122 8.10 -5.86 6.17
C ASN A 122 7.67 -6.95 7.17
N PRO A 123 7.30 -8.17 6.71
CA PRO A 123 6.88 -9.25 7.60
C PRO A 123 7.99 -9.59 8.60
N PRO A 124 7.69 -9.65 9.93
CA PRO A 124 8.71 -9.84 10.96
C PRO A 124 9.36 -11.22 10.88
N GLU A 125 8.63 -12.25 10.45
CA GLU A 125 9.12 -13.63 10.32
C GLU A 125 8.33 -14.38 9.23
N LEU A 126 8.84 -15.56 8.84
CA LEU A 126 8.25 -16.39 7.77
C LEU A 126 6.76 -16.66 7.97
N TRP A 127 6.31 -16.87 9.20
CA TRP A 127 4.90 -17.13 9.51
C TRP A 127 3.99 -15.99 9.04
N PHE A 128 4.41 -14.75 9.14
CA PHE A 128 3.64 -13.59 8.66
C PHE A 128 3.67 -13.45 7.14
N ALA A 129 4.67 -14.01 6.47
CA ALA A 129 4.89 -13.90 5.02
C ALA A 129 4.21 -15.03 4.20
N ARG A 130 3.33 -15.83 4.82
CA ARG A 130 2.59 -16.91 4.15
C ARG A 130 1.56 -16.38 3.15
N GLU A 131 1.13 -17.21 2.22
CA GLU A 131 0.11 -16.83 1.22
C GLU A 131 -1.32 -16.91 1.78
N ASP A 132 -1.57 -17.85 2.70
CA ASP A 132 -2.90 -18.10 3.25
C ASP A 132 -3.14 -17.28 4.52
N PHE A 133 -4.22 -16.54 4.54
CA PHE A 133 -4.70 -15.82 5.73
C PHE A 133 -5.31 -16.78 6.76
N ILE A 134 -6.12 -17.73 6.30
CA ILE A 134 -6.77 -18.74 7.16
C ILE A 134 -5.86 -19.97 7.24
N VAL A 135 -5.52 -20.38 8.45
CA VAL A 135 -4.76 -21.61 8.73
C VAL A 135 -5.52 -22.40 9.77
N ASP A 136 -5.75 -23.70 9.50
CA ASP A 136 -6.53 -24.60 10.36
C ASP A 136 -7.94 -24.08 10.73
N GLY A 137 -8.53 -23.27 9.82
CA GLY A 137 -9.86 -22.69 9.97
C GLY A 137 -9.92 -21.40 10.79
N GLU A 138 -8.77 -20.88 11.22
CA GLU A 138 -8.67 -19.65 12.00
C GLU A 138 -7.88 -18.55 11.27
N ALA A 139 -8.29 -17.30 11.47
CA ALA A 139 -7.57 -16.13 11.00
C ALA A 139 -6.40 -15.80 11.95
N HIS A 140 -5.23 -15.56 11.38
CA HIS A 140 -4.03 -15.20 12.13
C HIS A 140 -3.42 -13.91 11.59
N ALA A 141 -2.63 -13.22 12.43
CA ALA A 141 -1.84 -12.06 11.98
C ALA A 141 -1.02 -12.40 10.73
N TRP A 142 -1.08 -11.51 9.71
CA TRP A 142 -0.67 -11.85 8.37
C TRP A 142 -0.26 -10.60 7.56
N ASN A 143 0.96 -10.60 7.06
CA ASN A 143 1.45 -9.60 6.10
C ASN A 143 1.31 -10.11 4.65
N GLY A 144 1.13 -11.41 4.48
CA GLY A 144 1.09 -12.01 3.17
C GLY A 144 2.39 -11.88 2.39
N THR A 145 2.26 -11.75 1.09
CA THR A 145 3.41 -11.69 0.18
C THR A 145 3.69 -10.30 -0.37
N VAL A 146 3.23 -9.24 0.29
CA VAL A 146 3.39 -7.83 -0.13
C VAL A 146 4.86 -7.47 -0.35
N TRP A 147 5.76 -7.94 0.52
CA TRP A 147 7.20 -7.72 0.42
C TRP A 147 7.81 -8.11 -0.94
N LYS A 148 7.26 -9.15 -1.61
CA LYS A 148 7.70 -9.60 -2.93
C LYS A 148 7.51 -8.50 -3.98
N SER A 149 6.40 -7.76 -3.89
CA SER A 149 6.10 -6.65 -4.81
C SER A 149 7.05 -5.48 -4.60
N ILE A 150 7.36 -5.11 -3.34
CA ILE A 150 8.34 -4.07 -3.04
C ILE A 150 9.72 -4.46 -3.55
N TYR A 151 10.19 -5.67 -3.25
CA TYR A 151 11.47 -6.18 -3.73
C TYR A 151 11.56 -6.15 -5.26
N LYS A 152 10.52 -6.61 -5.96
CA LYS A 152 10.46 -6.56 -7.43
C LYS A 152 10.58 -5.13 -7.97
N LEU A 153 9.88 -4.15 -7.36
CA LEU A 153 10.01 -2.75 -7.75
C LEU A 153 11.43 -2.21 -7.50
N ARG A 154 12.04 -2.57 -6.38
CA ARG A 154 13.42 -2.20 -6.05
C ARG A 154 14.41 -2.73 -7.08
N ALA A 155 14.20 -3.96 -7.54
CA ALA A 155 15.11 -4.60 -8.49
C ALA A 155 14.88 -4.21 -9.96
N THR A 156 13.67 -3.77 -10.36
CA THR A 156 13.30 -3.67 -11.78
C THR A 156 12.81 -2.31 -12.24
N ARG A 157 12.58 -1.35 -11.34
CA ARG A 157 11.97 -0.05 -11.69
C ARG A 157 12.87 1.14 -11.34
N PRO A 158 13.89 1.43 -12.16
CA PRO A 158 14.77 2.58 -11.94
C PRO A 158 14.07 3.95 -12.07
N ASP A 159 12.87 3.99 -12.65
CA ASP A 159 12.02 5.16 -12.85
C ASP A 159 11.13 5.48 -11.63
N LEU A 160 11.24 4.70 -10.57
CA LEU A 160 10.51 4.91 -9.32
C LEU A 160 11.48 5.13 -8.16
N PHE A 161 11.07 5.91 -7.18
CA PHE A 161 11.68 5.90 -5.86
C PHE A 161 10.84 4.97 -4.96
N VAL A 162 11.48 3.96 -4.37
CA VAL A 162 10.84 2.96 -3.51
C VAL A 162 11.62 2.82 -2.22
N CYS A 163 10.94 2.92 -1.09
CA CYS A 163 11.49 2.58 0.24
C CYS A 163 10.40 1.99 1.13
N THR A 164 10.81 1.37 2.22
CA THR A 164 9.89 0.90 3.28
C THR A 164 10.33 1.49 4.61
N VAL A 165 9.42 2.14 5.31
CA VAL A 165 9.65 2.64 6.68
C VAL A 165 9.48 1.49 7.65
N ASP A 166 10.47 1.28 8.52
CA ASP A 166 10.50 0.19 9.51
C ASP A 166 9.62 0.52 10.73
N THR A 167 8.32 0.47 10.50
CA THR A 167 7.26 0.66 11.50
C THR A 167 5.97 0.00 11.01
N ASP A 168 5.04 -0.33 11.90
CA ASP A 168 3.68 -0.83 11.58
C ASP A 168 3.71 -1.92 10.47
N PHE A 169 4.50 -2.98 10.67
CA PHE A 169 4.72 -4.08 9.72
C PHE A 169 5.32 -3.67 8.37
N GLY A 170 5.89 -2.48 8.27
CA GLY A 170 6.51 -1.94 7.07
C GLY A 170 5.57 -1.12 6.20
N ILE A 171 5.80 0.20 6.18
CA ILE A 171 5.07 1.12 5.33
C ILE A 171 5.87 1.39 4.07
N GLY A 172 5.45 0.80 2.95
CA GLY A 172 6.03 1.03 1.63
C GLY A 172 5.66 2.40 1.08
N ILE A 173 6.61 3.09 0.49
CA ILE A 173 6.42 4.37 -0.20
C ILE A 173 6.92 4.23 -1.62
N VAL A 174 6.04 4.45 -2.60
CA VAL A 174 6.34 4.36 -4.04
C VAL A 174 5.91 5.64 -4.73
N LYS A 175 6.83 6.30 -5.42
CA LYS A 175 6.54 7.52 -6.19
C LYS A 175 7.39 7.58 -7.45
N ARG A 176 6.98 8.38 -8.42
CA ARG A 176 7.83 8.68 -9.60
C ARG A 176 9.12 9.35 -9.14
N GLY A 177 10.24 8.92 -9.68
CA GLY A 177 11.55 9.40 -9.30
C GLY A 177 12.64 8.52 -9.90
N GLN A 178 13.79 8.49 -9.25
CA GLN A 178 14.90 7.62 -9.64
C GLN A 178 15.39 6.85 -8.42
N GLN A 179 15.82 5.63 -8.65
CA GLN A 179 16.53 4.82 -7.66
C GLN A 179 17.63 4.01 -8.31
N GLU A 180 18.63 3.68 -7.53
CA GLU A 180 19.54 2.59 -7.85
C GLU A 180 18.83 1.28 -7.54
N CYS A 181 18.71 0.42 -8.55
CA CYS A 181 18.07 -0.88 -8.38
C CYS A 181 18.98 -1.81 -7.57
N CYS A 182 18.40 -2.58 -6.66
CA CYS A 182 19.11 -3.68 -6.02
C CYS A 182 19.25 -4.87 -6.99
N GLU A 183 20.16 -5.79 -6.70
CA GLU A 183 20.29 -7.02 -7.47
C GLU A 183 19.02 -7.88 -7.35
N PHE A 184 18.61 -8.50 -8.47
CA PHE A 184 17.50 -9.44 -8.49
C PHE A 184 18.01 -10.87 -8.29
N ASP A 185 18.64 -11.09 -7.14
CA ASP A 185 19.30 -12.33 -6.74
C ASP A 185 18.36 -13.38 -6.12
N ASN A 186 17.15 -12.97 -5.76
CA ASN A 186 16.10 -13.81 -5.15
C ASN A 186 14.89 -13.98 -6.08
N SER A 187 15.12 -14.49 -7.30
CA SER A 187 14.07 -14.66 -8.32
C SER A 187 12.96 -15.65 -7.93
N PHE A 188 13.19 -16.52 -6.97
CA PHE A 188 12.19 -17.45 -6.42
C PHE A 188 11.47 -16.91 -5.18
N TYR A 189 11.81 -15.70 -4.74
CA TYR A 189 11.22 -15.08 -3.55
C TYR A 189 11.32 -15.95 -2.29
N GLU A 190 12.50 -16.55 -2.07
CA GLU A 190 12.78 -17.31 -0.85
C GLU A 190 12.85 -16.35 0.35
N TYR A 191 12.04 -16.63 1.38
CA TYR A 191 11.99 -15.76 2.56
C TYR A 191 13.33 -15.65 3.28
N ARG A 192 14.10 -16.74 3.34
CA ARG A 192 15.44 -16.74 3.99
C ARG A 192 16.41 -15.78 3.31
N VAL A 193 16.37 -15.73 1.98
CA VAL A 193 17.22 -14.80 1.21
C VAL A 193 16.75 -13.36 1.44
N PHE A 194 15.44 -13.12 1.42
CA PHE A 194 14.85 -11.84 1.76
C PHE A 194 15.23 -11.40 3.19
N GLU A 195 15.12 -12.28 4.17
CA GLU A 195 15.43 -11.97 5.57
C GLU A 195 16.89 -11.52 5.77
N GLN A 196 17.83 -12.15 5.06
CA GLN A 196 19.25 -11.80 5.09
C GLN A 196 19.57 -10.47 4.41
N ASN A 197 18.80 -10.09 3.38
CA ASN A 197 19.01 -8.90 2.54
C ASN A 197 17.88 -7.86 2.69
N ARG A 198 17.07 -7.97 3.71
CA ARG A 198 15.86 -7.17 3.97
C ARG A 198 16.08 -5.67 3.79
N LYS A 199 17.20 -5.14 4.32
CA LYS A 199 17.52 -3.72 4.26
C LYS A 199 17.66 -3.23 2.82
N GLU A 200 18.32 -3.98 1.97
CA GLU A 200 18.55 -3.64 0.57
C GLU A 200 17.30 -3.92 -0.28
N HIS A 201 16.69 -5.10 -0.12
CA HIS A 201 15.51 -5.51 -0.87
C HIS A 201 14.31 -4.58 -0.68
N LEU A 202 14.16 -4.00 0.51
CA LEU A 202 13.08 -3.06 0.81
C LEU A 202 13.52 -1.59 0.73
N ASN A 203 14.82 -1.29 0.56
CA ASN A 203 15.36 0.03 0.92
C ASN A 203 14.80 0.46 2.28
N LEU A 204 14.99 -0.44 3.28
CA LEU A 204 14.39 -0.29 4.60
C LEU A 204 15.02 0.89 5.32
N ILE A 205 14.20 1.86 5.71
CA ILE A 205 14.61 3.08 6.39
C ILE A 205 13.96 3.16 7.78
N SER A 206 14.70 3.71 8.73
CA SER A 206 14.18 4.03 10.05
C SER A 206 13.19 5.20 10.02
N ILE A 207 12.44 5.39 11.10
CA ILE A 207 11.57 6.57 11.29
C ILE A 207 12.39 7.86 11.21
N ASP A 208 13.60 7.90 11.78
CA ASP A 208 14.47 9.07 11.74
C ASP A 208 14.92 9.40 10.30
N GLU A 209 15.22 8.37 9.49
CA GLU A 209 15.54 8.56 8.06
C GLU A 209 14.30 9.01 7.28
N TYR A 210 13.13 8.44 7.55
CA TYR A 210 11.87 8.91 6.98
C TYR A 210 11.64 10.38 7.29
N MET A 211 11.81 10.81 8.54
CA MET A 211 11.64 12.21 8.94
C MET A 211 12.62 13.15 8.24
N LYS A 212 13.85 12.71 7.94
CA LYS A 212 14.81 13.50 7.16
C LYS A 212 14.42 13.64 5.69
N ILE A 213 13.87 12.58 5.08
CA ILE A 213 13.51 12.55 3.66
C ILE A 213 12.14 13.19 3.42
N PHE A 214 11.17 12.82 4.23
CA PHE A 214 9.76 13.14 4.04
C PHE A 214 9.15 14.00 5.16
N GLY A 215 9.79 14.10 6.31
CA GLY A 215 9.26 14.78 7.48
C GLY A 215 8.98 16.27 7.23
N TYR A 216 8.00 16.78 7.98
CA TYR A 216 7.67 18.19 8.00
C TYR A 216 8.54 18.86 9.07
N GLU A 217 9.44 19.78 8.67
CA GLU A 217 10.06 20.67 9.63
C GLU A 217 8.96 21.59 10.19
N LYS A 218 8.57 21.36 11.44
CA LYS A 218 7.72 22.32 12.15
C LYS A 218 8.56 23.59 12.39
N ASN A 219 8.36 24.58 11.54
CA ASN A 219 8.85 25.94 11.82
C ASN A 219 8.16 26.53 13.05
#